data_303b52a5a028651f3f94ae7ac6698e08
#
_entry.id   303b52a5a028651f3f94ae7ac6698e08
#
_cell.length_a   1.000
_cell.length_b   1.000
_cell.length_c   1.000
_cell.angle_alpha   90.00
_cell.angle_beta   90.00
_cell.angle_gamma   90.00
#
_symmetry.space_group_name_H-M   'P 1'
#
loop_
_entity.id
_entity.type
_entity.pdbx_description
1 polymer ?
#
loop_
_entity_poly.entity_id
_entity_poly.type
_entity_poly.pdbx_seq_one_letter_code
_entity_poly.pdbx_strand_id
1 'polypeptide(L)'
;MQTRKPQAKRGVFRRILRDLFRYYPVMLPVTIVLILFSAVSAAIPAVFMERVVTILSDSLDAGDASWATVRPQILSILAVLVSIYIVSLIANYVYHRFLAIMTQGALDKYRRRMFDHMQSLPIRYFDTHTHGDIMSIYTNDTDTLRQMIGESLPQMLSSAVIVLSVLFIMIWYSLWLTLLVLIGVAAMFFVTKRVGGKSAKYVLLQQQKIGQTEGYIQEMMNGQKVVKVFCHEEASKADFDEINDAFCDASTRANRYANMLMPIMFNIGNIMYVLVAILGGVLLTTGFVNPSLSYVVGKLQGTAGAAVLAIGALVTYLNMTKQFAGNIGQVSGLSLIHI
;
A
#
# COMPACT_ATOMS: atom_id res chain seq x y z
N MET A 1 -31.57 16.66 3.88
CA MET A 1 -30.37 17.46 3.60
C MET A 1 -29.53 16.75 2.54
N GLN A 2 -29.42 17.30 1.34
CA GLN A 2 -28.57 16.70 0.29
C GLN A 2 -27.11 16.88 0.70
N THR A 3 -26.46 15.80 1.08
CA THR A 3 -25.01 15.77 1.31
C THR A 3 -24.32 16.01 -0.02
N ARG A 4 -23.91 17.25 -0.27
CA ARG A 4 -22.98 17.58 -1.34
C ARG A 4 -21.74 16.67 -1.17
N LYS A 5 -21.52 15.78 -2.16
CA LYS A 5 -20.23 15.05 -2.25
C LYS A 5 -19.10 16.06 -2.10
N PRO A 6 -18.19 15.89 -1.16
CA PRO A 6 -17.01 16.74 -1.08
C PRO A 6 -16.20 16.53 -2.34
N GLN A 7 -16.32 17.43 -3.29
CA GLN A 7 -15.40 17.46 -4.44
C GLN A 7 -14.04 17.84 -3.87
N ALA A 8 -13.13 16.87 -3.82
CA ALA A 8 -11.73 17.15 -3.52
C ALA A 8 -11.25 18.25 -4.48
N LYS A 9 -11.09 19.47 -3.99
CA LYS A 9 -10.62 20.60 -4.81
C LYS A 9 -9.27 20.22 -5.38
N ARG A 10 -9.18 20.10 -6.71
CA ARG A 10 -7.91 19.86 -7.42
C ARG A 10 -6.87 20.86 -6.88
N GLY A 11 -5.81 20.35 -6.26
CA GLY A 11 -4.73 21.19 -5.71
C GLY A 11 -4.51 21.14 -4.19
N VAL A 12 -5.38 20.51 -3.40
CA VAL A 12 -5.19 20.36 -1.95
C VAL A 12 -3.89 19.60 -1.65
N PHE A 13 -3.64 18.50 -2.35
CA PHE A 13 -2.42 17.72 -2.25
C PHE A 13 -1.15 18.55 -2.54
N ARG A 14 -1.17 19.34 -3.64
CA ARG A 14 -0.05 20.23 -3.98
C ARG A 14 0.17 21.32 -2.93
N ARG A 15 -0.90 21.78 -2.29
CA ARG A 15 -0.82 22.78 -1.20
C ARG A 15 -0.16 22.16 0.03
N ILE A 16 -0.56 20.97 0.44
CA ILE A 16 0.02 20.26 1.58
C ILE A 16 1.50 19.97 1.35
N LEU A 17 1.88 19.47 0.17
CA LEU A 17 3.27 19.25 -0.18
C LEU A 17 4.09 20.54 -0.13
N ARG A 18 3.55 21.65 -0.67
CA ARG A 18 4.21 22.96 -0.64
C ARG A 18 4.43 23.45 0.79
N ASP A 19 3.41 23.29 1.65
CA ASP A 19 3.50 23.68 3.05
C ASP A 19 4.53 22.82 3.79
N LEU A 20 4.59 21.51 3.54
CA LEU A 20 5.62 20.62 4.09
C LEU A 20 7.03 21.01 3.63
N PHE A 21 7.22 21.31 2.33
CA PHE A 21 8.50 21.81 1.81
C PHE A 21 8.91 23.13 2.47
N ARG A 22 7.95 24.04 2.69
CA ARG A 22 8.21 25.33 3.36
C ARG A 22 8.59 25.17 4.82
N TYR A 23 7.96 24.19 5.51
CA TYR A 23 8.21 23.97 6.94
C TYR A 23 9.48 23.15 7.20
N TYR A 24 9.80 22.23 6.29
CA TYR A 24 10.91 21.28 6.45
C TYR A 24 11.75 21.14 5.17
N PRO A 25 12.45 22.21 4.76
CA PRO A 25 13.12 22.26 3.45
C PRO A 25 14.28 21.27 3.31
N VAL A 26 14.89 20.84 4.40
CA VAL A 26 15.99 19.85 4.42
C VAL A 26 15.49 18.45 4.76
N MET A 27 14.64 18.34 5.78
CA MET A 27 14.20 17.03 6.28
C MET A 27 13.36 16.27 5.23
N LEU A 28 12.47 16.96 4.50
CA LEU A 28 11.60 16.33 3.53
C LEU A 28 12.36 15.71 2.35
N PRO A 29 13.29 16.41 1.67
CA PRO A 29 14.12 15.79 0.62
C PRO A 29 14.94 14.61 1.13
N VAL A 30 15.57 14.75 2.29
CA VAL A 30 16.34 13.65 2.91
C VAL A 30 15.45 12.44 3.17
N THR A 31 14.25 12.66 3.71
CA THR A 31 13.27 11.56 3.93
C THR A 31 12.88 10.88 2.62
N ILE A 32 12.65 11.63 1.56
CA ILE A 32 12.34 11.07 0.23
C ILE A 32 13.51 10.20 -0.27
N VAL A 33 14.74 10.70 -0.18
CA VAL A 33 15.93 9.94 -0.60
C VAL A 33 16.08 8.65 0.22
N LEU A 34 15.86 8.70 1.54
CA LEU A 34 15.93 7.52 2.40
C LEU A 34 14.82 6.50 2.09
N ILE A 35 13.60 6.96 1.77
CA ILE A 35 12.50 6.10 1.31
C ILE A 35 12.87 5.42 -0.02
N LEU A 36 13.40 6.17 -0.98
CA LEU A 36 13.85 5.64 -2.27
C LEU A 36 14.93 4.59 -2.07
N PHE A 37 15.94 4.88 -1.26
CA PHE A 37 17.01 3.94 -0.93
C PHE A 37 16.47 2.66 -0.27
N SER A 38 15.62 2.80 0.75
CA SER A 38 15.01 1.66 1.45
C SER A 38 14.16 0.80 0.50
N ALA A 39 13.38 1.45 -0.38
CA ALA A 39 12.52 0.76 -1.35
C ALA A 39 13.33 -0.04 -2.39
N VAL A 40 14.43 0.53 -2.90
CA VAL A 40 15.34 -0.18 -3.82
C VAL A 40 16.05 -1.33 -3.09
N SER A 41 16.50 -1.09 -1.85
CA SER A 41 17.16 -2.12 -1.04
C SER A 41 16.27 -3.34 -0.78
N ALA A 42 14.95 -3.18 -0.78
CA ALA A 42 14.01 -4.29 -0.62
C ALA A 42 14.02 -5.29 -1.80
N ALA A 43 14.48 -4.89 -2.99
CA ALA A 43 14.61 -5.78 -4.16
C ALA A 43 15.97 -6.51 -4.24
N ILE A 44 16.98 -6.05 -3.51
CA ILE A 44 18.35 -6.56 -3.55
C ILE A 44 18.46 -8.05 -3.19
N PRO A 45 17.75 -8.59 -2.16
CA PRO A 45 17.88 -10.00 -1.78
C PRO A 45 17.56 -10.97 -2.91
N ALA A 46 16.62 -10.62 -3.78
CA ALA A 46 16.28 -11.46 -4.90
C ALA A 46 17.44 -11.60 -5.90
N VAL A 47 18.18 -10.51 -6.16
CA VAL A 47 19.37 -10.52 -7.04
C VAL A 47 20.52 -11.30 -6.40
N PHE A 48 20.70 -11.19 -5.08
CA PHE A 48 21.72 -11.98 -4.37
C PHE A 48 21.39 -13.47 -4.36
N MET A 49 20.10 -13.83 -4.32
CA MET A 49 19.66 -15.23 -4.41
C MET A 49 20.08 -15.85 -5.77
N GLU A 50 19.97 -15.10 -6.86
CA GLU A 50 20.50 -15.55 -8.17
C GLU A 50 21.98 -15.92 -8.09
N ARG A 51 22.80 -15.03 -7.51
CA ARG A 51 24.24 -15.25 -7.37
C ARG A 51 24.54 -16.52 -6.58
N VAL A 52 23.86 -16.72 -5.46
CA VAL A 52 24.04 -17.93 -4.62
C VAL A 52 23.65 -19.18 -5.39
N VAL A 53 22.49 -19.18 -6.07
CA VAL A 53 22.03 -20.34 -6.86
C VAL A 53 22.98 -20.61 -8.03
N THR A 54 23.47 -19.58 -8.71
CA THR A 54 24.42 -19.74 -9.81
C THR A 54 25.76 -20.36 -9.34
N ILE A 55 26.32 -19.87 -8.22
CA ILE A 55 27.56 -20.45 -7.64
C ILE A 55 27.35 -21.92 -7.28
N LEU A 56 26.20 -22.28 -6.72
CA LEU A 56 25.89 -23.67 -6.39
C LEU A 56 25.75 -24.53 -7.65
N SER A 57 25.05 -24.04 -8.67
CA SER A 57 24.88 -24.74 -9.95
C SER A 57 26.21 -24.98 -10.65
N ASP A 58 27.05 -23.94 -10.78
CA ASP A 58 28.35 -24.01 -11.41
C ASP A 58 29.28 -24.99 -10.69
N SER A 59 29.22 -25.04 -9.35
CA SER A 59 30.00 -25.96 -8.53
C SER A 59 29.56 -27.42 -8.72
N LEU A 60 28.28 -27.66 -8.87
CA LEU A 60 27.71 -28.98 -9.19
C LEU A 60 28.10 -29.44 -10.58
N ASP A 61 28.03 -28.57 -11.57
CA ASP A 61 28.39 -28.87 -12.97
C ASP A 61 29.87 -29.13 -13.12
N ALA A 62 30.73 -28.47 -12.32
CA ALA A 62 32.18 -28.70 -12.30
C ALA A 62 32.59 -29.99 -11.56
N GLY A 63 31.68 -30.69 -10.92
CA GLY A 63 31.94 -31.92 -10.15
C GLY A 63 32.69 -31.68 -8.83
N ASP A 64 32.94 -30.45 -8.43
CA ASP A 64 33.64 -30.03 -7.22
C ASP A 64 32.70 -29.30 -6.23
N ALA A 65 31.59 -29.95 -5.89
CA ALA A 65 30.58 -29.44 -4.94
C ALA A 65 31.04 -29.55 -3.47
N SER A 66 32.31 -29.20 -3.19
CA SER A 66 32.82 -29.18 -1.83
C SER A 66 32.46 -27.89 -1.13
N TRP A 67 31.96 -27.99 0.12
CA TRP A 67 31.68 -26.81 0.96
C TRP A 67 32.92 -25.90 1.12
N ALA A 68 34.10 -26.49 1.15
CA ALA A 68 35.37 -25.75 1.27
C ALA A 68 35.60 -24.79 0.09
N THR A 69 35.21 -25.17 -1.13
CA THR A 69 35.38 -24.38 -2.37
C THR A 69 34.35 -23.26 -2.47
N VAL A 70 33.08 -23.52 -2.09
CA VAL A 70 31.96 -22.59 -2.27
C VAL A 70 31.85 -21.61 -1.10
N ARG A 71 32.24 -22.00 0.11
CA ARG A 71 32.18 -21.25 1.35
C ARG A 71 32.68 -19.80 1.24
N PRO A 72 33.90 -19.49 0.74
CA PRO A 72 34.40 -18.12 0.74
C PRO A 72 33.58 -17.19 -0.14
N GLN A 73 33.05 -17.71 -1.25
CA GLN A 73 32.23 -16.93 -2.19
C GLN A 73 30.85 -16.62 -1.55
N ILE A 74 30.20 -17.62 -0.94
CA ILE A 74 28.91 -17.42 -0.25
C ILE A 74 29.07 -16.48 0.95
N LEU A 75 30.15 -16.61 1.74
CA LEU A 75 30.39 -15.72 2.88
C LEU A 75 30.63 -14.27 2.45
N SER A 76 31.33 -14.05 1.33
CA SER A 76 31.53 -12.69 0.80
C SER A 76 30.21 -12.05 0.36
N ILE A 77 29.37 -12.80 -0.35
CA ILE A 77 28.02 -12.36 -0.75
C ILE A 77 27.17 -12.05 0.46
N LEU A 78 27.17 -12.93 1.47
CA LEU A 78 26.42 -12.75 2.71
C LEU A 78 26.90 -11.51 3.48
N ALA A 79 28.21 -11.28 3.57
CA ALA A 79 28.77 -10.11 4.24
C ALA A 79 28.32 -8.78 3.57
N VAL A 80 28.34 -8.74 2.24
CA VAL A 80 27.86 -7.58 1.47
C VAL A 80 26.35 -7.37 1.70
N LEU A 81 25.56 -8.45 1.63
CA LEU A 81 24.12 -8.39 1.84
C LEU A 81 23.79 -7.87 3.25
N VAL A 82 24.45 -8.42 4.28
CA VAL A 82 24.26 -7.98 5.68
C VAL A 82 24.65 -6.52 5.84
N SER A 83 25.74 -6.06 5.21
CA SER A 83 26.14 -4.66 5.25
C SER A 83 25.08 -3.74 4.64
N ILE A 84 24.53 -4.11 3.49
CA ILE A 84 23.44 -3.36 2.83
C ILE A 84 22.18 -3.32 3.72
N TYR A 85 21.84 -4.45 4.36
CA TYR A 85 20.69 -4.50 5.27
C TYR A 85 20.87 -3.65 6.50
N ILE A 86 22.07 -3.61 7.10
CA ILE A 86 22.37 -2.73 8.24
C ILE A 86 22.17 -1.27 7.84
N VAL A 87 22.70 -0.86 6.69
CA VAL A 87 22.52 0.51 6.18
C VAL A 87 21.06 0.79 5.88
N SER A 88 20.34 -0.16 5.27
CA SER A 88 18.89 -0.01 5.00
C SER A 88 18.06 0.09 6.28
N LEU A 89 18.40 -0.65 7.33
CA LEU A 89 17.74 -0.59 8.64
C LEU A 89 17.94 0.77 9.29
N ILE A 90 19.17 1.30 9.24
CA ILE A 90 19.47 2.65 9.75
C ILE A 90 18.70 3.71 8.95
N ALA A 91 18.70 3.60 7.63
CA ALA A 91 17.96 4.50 6.75
C ALA A 91 16.45 4.47 7.05
N ASN A 92 15.90 3.27 7.26
CA ASN A 92 14.49 3.05 7.61
C ASN A 92 14.15 3.72 8.95
N TYR A 93 14.98 3.50 9.98
CA TYR A 93 14.79 4.14 11.28
C TYR A 93 14.83 5.67 11.19
N VAL A 94 15.81 6.21 10.46
CA VAL A 94 15.98 7.68 10.33
C VAL A 94 14.81 8.30 9.58
N TYR A 95 14.36 7.70 8.46
CA TYR A 95 13.24 8.29 7.72
C TYR A 95 11.93 8.22 8.51
N HIS A 96 11.65 7.12 9.24
CA HIS A 96 10.48 7.05 10.13
C HIS A 96 10.53 8.09 11.25
N ARG A 97 11.71 8.33 11.82
CA ARG A 97 11.90 9.37 12.83
C ARG A 97 11.66 10.76 12.27
N PHE A 98 12.22 11.07 11.11
CA PHE A 98 11.98 12.35 10.43
C PHE A 98 10.51 12.54 10.05
N LEU A 99 9.89 11.49 9.54
CA LEU A 99 8.49 11.51 9.18
C LEU A 99 7.59 11.80 10.40
N ALA A 100 7.86 11.17 11.55
CA ALA A 100 7.14 11.42 12.79
C ALA A 100 7.28 12.87 13.25
N ILE A 101 8.51 13.43 13.22
CA ILE A 101 8.78 14.82 13.60
C ILE A 101 8.06 15.78 12.64
N MET A 102 8.15 15.54 11.32
CA MET A 102 7.50 16.39 10.31
C MET A 102 5.99 16.35 10.43
N THR A 103 5.42 15.15 10.63
CA THR A 103 3.98 14.97 10.77
C THR A 103 3.44 15.71 12.00
N GLN A 104 4.02 15.47 13.17
CA GLN A 104 3.56 16.11 14.39
C GLN A 104 3.78 17.63 14.38
N GLY A 105 4.93 18.08 13.88
CA GLY A 105 5.20 19.52 13.78
C GLY A 105 4.36 20.23 12.71
N ALA A 106 3.97 19.55 11.62
CA ALA A 106 3.02 20.11 10.66
C ALA A 106 1.63 20.23 11.28
N LEU A 107 1.17 19.20 12.02
CA LEU A 107 -0.13 19.21 12.70
C LEU A 107 -0.20 20.31 13.77
N ASP A 108 0.87 20.51 14.54
CA ASP A 108 0.93 21.63 15.51
C ASP A 108 0.72 22.98 14.81
N LYS A 109 1.46 23.21 13.71
CA LYS A 109 1.32 24.45 12.91
C LYS A 109 -0.08 24.61 12.31
N TYR A 110 -0.68 23.52 11.83
CA TYR A 110 -2.07 23.56 11.31
C TYR A 110 -3.08 23.86 12.41
N ARG A 111 -2.97 23.23 13.59
CA ARG A 111 -3.86 23.50 14.73
C ARG A 111 -3.77 24.95 15.19
N ARG A 112 -2.56 25.49 15.35
CA ARG A 112 -2.38 26.92 15.70
C ARG A 112 -3.00 27.82 14.66
N ARG A 113 -2.73 27.60 13.38
CA ARG A 113 -3.30 28.40 12.29
C ARG A 113 -4.82 28.30 12.21
N MET A 114 -5.40 27.13 12.47
CA MET A 114 -6.84 26.96 12.55
C MET A 114 -7.42 27.75 13.73
N PHE A 115 -6.77 27.68 14.87
CA PHE A 115 -7.19 28.41 16.06
C PHE A 115 -7.14 29.92 15.86
N ASP A 116 -6.03 30.44 15.33
CA ASP A 116 -5.88 31.86 15.01
C ASP A 116 -6.97 32.31 14.01
N HIS A 117 -7.25 31.47 12.99
CA HIS A 117 -8.31 31.79 12.05
C HIS A 117 -9.70 31.76 12.70
N MET A 118 -9.96 30.79 13.57
CA MET A 118 -11.24 30.70 14.31
C MET A 118 -11.50 31.96 15.13
N GLN A 119 -10.47 32.53 15.78
CA GLN A 119 -10.61 33.78 16.54
C GLN A 119 -10.93 35.01 15.66
N SER A 120 -10.63 34.94 14.38
CA SER A 120 -10.91 36.01 13.41
C SER A 120 -12.29 35.90 12.74
N LEU A 121 -13.04 34.81 12.98
CA LEU A 121 -14.35 34.59 12.37
C LEU A 121 -15.44 35.46 13.01
N PRO A 122 -16.42 35.95 12.22
CA PRO A 122 -17.55 36.70 12.75
C PRO A 122 -18.47 35.81 13.60
N ILE A 123 -19.16 36.39 14.59
CA ILE A 123 -20.09 35.68 15.49
C ILE A 123 -21.13 34.88 14.71
N ARG A 124 -21.61 35.42 13.59
CA ARG A 124 -22.57 34.72 12.71
C ARG A 124 -22.11 33.33 12.28
N TYR A 125 -20.78 33.09 12.18
CA TYR A 125 -20.26 31.77 11.87
C TYR A 125 -20.60 30.76 12.96
N PHE A 126 -20.44 31.15 14.22
CA PHE A 126 -20.73 30.31 15.39
C PHE A 126 -22.23 30.09 15.60
N ASP A 127 -23.06 31.03 15.19
CA ASP A 127 -24.52 30.91 15.23
C ASP A 127 -25.05 29.92 14.15
N THR A 128 -24.32 29.74 13.06
CA THR A 128 -24.72 28.90 11.90
C THR A 128 -24.09 27.53 11.88
N HIS A 129 -23.06 27.28 12.69
CA HIS A 129 -22.33 26.02 12.77
C HIS A 129 -22.38 25.45 14.18
N THR A 130 -22.59 24.14 14.31
CA THR A 130 -22.62 23.52 15.64
C THR A 130 -21.20 23.45 16.23
N HIS A 131 -21.09 23.53 17.56
CA HIS A 131 -19.80 23.34 18.23
C HIS A 131 -19.19 21.96 17.92
N GLY A 132 -20.03 20.94 17.72
CA GLY A 132 -19.61 19.61 17.32
C GLY A 132 -18.94 19.57 15.94
N ASP A 133 -19.50 20.30 14.95
CA ASP A 133 -18.90 20.39 13.60
C ASP A 133 -17.52 21.06 13.66
N ILE A 134 -17.40 22.15 14.41
CA ILE A 134 -16.12 22.86 14.59
C ILE A 134 -15.11 21.95 15.28
N MET A 135 -15.53 21.25 16.34
CA MET A 135 -14.64 20.33 17.07
C MET A 135 -14.20 19.15 16.22
N SER A 136 -15.07 18.62 15.34
CA SER A 136 -14.75 17.55 14.40
C SER A 136 -13.59 17.92 13.47
N ILE A 137 -13.48 19.18 13.05
CA ILE A 137 -12.35 19.66 12.24
C ILE A 137 -11.02 19.54 13.03
N TYR A 138 -11.05 19.91 14.34
CA TYR A 138 -9.85 19.85 15.18
C TYR A 138 -9.44 18.42 15.56
N THR A 139 -10.37 17.48 15.60
CA THR A 139 -10.13 16.08 15.97
C THR A 139 -10.01 15.20 14.73
N ASN A 140 -11.13 14.92 14.06
CA ASN A 140 -11.22 13.92 12.99
C ASN A 140 -10.45 14.33 11.72
N ASP A 141 -10.62 15.58 11.25
CA ASP A 141 -9.94 16.05 10.04
C ASP A 141 -8.44 16.17 10.28
N THR A 142 -8.03 16.62 11.47
CA THR A 142 -6.62 16.69 11.85
C THR A 142 -5.99 15.31 11.96
N ASP A 143 -6.70 14.30 12.47
CA ASP A 143 -6.21 12.91 12.53
C ASP A 143 -6.13 12.29 11.13
N THR A 144 -7.08 12.59 10.27
CA THR A 144 -7.04 12.19 8.85
C THR A 144 -5.81 12.79 8.14
N LEU A 145 -5.46 14.06 8.40
CA LEU A 145 -4.23 14.68 7.89
C LEU A 145 -2.99 13.99 8.46
N ARG A 146 -2.98 13.62 9.74
CA ARG A 146 -1.89 12.87 10.37
C ARG A 146 -1.66 11.54 9.64
N GLN A 147 -2.71 10.78 9.42
CA GLN A 147 -2.64 9.49 8.73
C GLN A 147 -2.19 9.65 7.27
N MET A 148 -2.68 10.68 6.58
CA MET A 148 -2.29 10.95 5.20
C MET A 148 -0.79 11.30 5.09
N ILE A 149 -0.28 12.22 5.92
CA ILE A 149 1.12 12.68 5.87
C ILE A 149 2.06 11.61 6.43
N GLY A 150 1.69 10.97 7.56
CA GLY A 150 2.55 10.05 8.30
C GLY A 150 2.59 8.63 7.74
N GLU A 151 1.55 8.19 7.04
CA GLU A 151 1.40 6.80 6.61
C GLU A 151 1.13 6.67 5.11
N SER A 152 0.04 7.29 4.61
CA SER A 152 -0.44 7.02 3.25
C SER A 152 0.52 7.51 2.16
N LEU A 153 1.03 8.75 2.28
CA LEU A 153 1.95 9.32 1.30
C LEU A 153 3.30 8.60 1.20
N PRO A 154 3.99 8.33 2.33
CA PRO A 154 5.24 7.57 2.30
C PRO A 154 5.05 6.15 1.78
N GLN A 155 3.95 5.48 2.15
CA GLN A 155 3.64 4.14 1.67
C GLN A 155 3.37 4.10 0.17
N MET A 156 2.64 5.06 -0.37
CA MET A 156 2.41 5.19 -1.82
C MET A 156 3.73 5.40 -2.57
N LEU A 157 4.59 6.29 -2.07
CA LEU A 157 5.90 6.56 -2.68
C LEU A 157 6.78 5.30 -2.65
N SER A 158 6.90 4.65 -1.49
CA SER A 158 7.68 3.43 -1.32
C SER A 158 7.17 2.32 -2.25
N SER A 159 5.86 2.06 -2.25
CA SER A 159 5.25 1.02 -3.11
C SER A 159 5.45 1.31 -4.60
N ALA A 160 5.34 2.56 -5.04
CA ALA A 160 5.58 2.94 -6.42
C ALA A 160 7.04 2.65 -6.84
N VAL A 161 8.00 2.99 -5.97
CA VAL A 161 9.43 2.75 -6.24
C VAL A 161 9.73 1.25 -6.26
N ILE A 162 9.20 0.47 -5.30
CA ILE A 162 9.39 -0.99 -5.28
C ILE A 162 8.82 -1.60 -6.56
N VAL A 163 7.60 -1.24 -6.95
CA VAL A 163 6.95 -1.77 -8.17
C VAL A 163 7.78 -1.45 -9.41
N LEU A 164 8.27 -0.21 -9.55
CA LEU A 164 9.11 0.18 -10.68
C LEU A 164 10.46 -0.53 -10.68
N SER A 165 11.11 -0.65 -9.51
CA SER A 165 12.41 -1.33 -9.38
C SER A 165 12.28 -2.82 -9.71
N VAL A 166 11.27 -3.50 -9.16
CA VAL A 166 11.01 -4.91 -9.42
C VAL A 166 10.66 -5.13 -10.88
N LEU A 167 9.79 -4.30 -11.47
CA LEU A 167 9.45 -4.39 -12.89
C LEU A 167 10.66 -4.23 -13.79
N PHE A 168 11.54 -3.26 -13.49
CA PHE A 168 12.79 -3.07 -14.23
C PHE A 168 13.66 -4.33 -14.18
N ILE A 169 13.85 -4.91 -13.00
CA ILE A 169 14.63 -6.13 -12.82
C ILE A 169 13.97 -7.32 -13.54
N MET A 170 12.63 -7.43 -13.51
CA MET A 170 11.91 -8.47 -14.23
C MET A 170 12.12 -8.39 -15.75
N ILE A 171 12.08 -7.19 -16.33
CA ILE A 171 12.37 -6.94 -17.75
C ILE A 171 13.85 -7.28 -18.06
N TRP A 172 14.75 -7.03 -17.11
CA TRP A 172 16.17 -7.37 -17.27
C TRP A 172 16.39 -8.87 -17.45
N TYR A 173 15.64 -9.71 -16.72
CA TYR A 173 15.80 -11.16 -16.76
C TYR A 173 15.00 -11.86 -17.87
N SER A 174 13.75 -11.48 -18.14
CA SER A 174 12.91 -12.15 -19.13
C SER A 174 11.69 -11.31 -19.52
N LEU A 175 11.55 -11.06 -20.83
CA LEU A 175 10.36 -10.38 -21.35
C LEU A 175 9.13 -11.30 -21.38
N TRP A 176 9.29 -12.60 -21.67
CA TRP A 176 8.17 -13.54 -21.71
C TRP A 176 7.50 -13.72 -20.36
N LEU A 177 8.32 -13.91 -19.32
CA LEU A 177 7.80 -14.03 -17.95
C LEU A 177 7.20 -12.70 -17.47
N THR A 178 7.80 -11.56 -17.85
CA THR A 178 7.25 -10.23 -17.51
C THR A 178 5.89 -10.01 -18.15
N LEU A 179 5.69 -10.42 -19.41
CA LEU A 179 4.38 -10.34 -20.08
C LEU A 179 3.33 -11.13 -19.33
N LEU A 180 3.65 -12.36 -18.90
CA LEU A 180 2.77 -13.20 -18.09
C LEU A 180 2.36 -12.49 -16.77
N VAL A 181 3.33 -11.90 -16.07
CA VAL A 181 3.07 -11.18 -14.82
C VAL A 181 2.21 -9.94 -15.07
N LEU A 182 2.43 -9.20 -16.16
CA LEU A 182 1.60 -8.05 -16.52
C LEU A 182 0.13 -8.44 -16.80
N ILE A 183 -0.09 -9.60 -17.41
CA ILE A 183 -1.45 -10.16 -17.58
C ILE A 183 -2.10 -10.42 -16.21
N GLY A 184 -1.37 -11.02 -15.28
CA GLY A 184 -1.84 -11.23 -13.93
C GLY A 184 -2.16 -9.93 -13.18
N VAL A 185 -1.32 -8.89 -13.36
CA VAL A 185 -1.59 -7.54 -12.81
C VAL A 185 -2.84 -6.93 -13.41
N ALA A 186 -3.05 -7.07 -14.71
CA ALA A 186 -4.29 -6.62 -15.36
C ALA A 186 -5.53 -7.33 -14.77
N ALA A 187 -5.42 -8.63 -14.49
CA ALA A 187 -6.47 -9.37 -13.78
C ALA A 187 -6.68 -8.84 -12.35
N MET A 188 -5.61 -8.57 -11.59
CA MET A 188 -5.70 -7.93 -10.26
C MET A 188 -6.42 -6.58 -10.34
N PHE A 189 -6.07 -5.75 -11.31
CA PHE A 189 -6.68 -4.43 -11.49
C PHE A 189 -8.17 -4.53 -11.83
N PHE A 190 -8.53 -5.48 -12.69
CA PHE A 190 -9.93 -5.75 -13.04
C PHE A 190 -10.75 -6.19 -11.81
N VAL A 191 -10.21 -7.09 -11.00
CA VAL A 191 -10.85 -7.55 -9.76
C VAL A 191 -10.99 -6.41 -8.77
N THR A 192 -9.93 -5.63 -8.54
CA THR A 192 -9.95 -4.45 -7.65
C THR A 192 -11.04 -3.47 -8.07
N LYS A 193 -11.16 -3.18 -9.36
CA LYS A 193 -12.20 -2.28 -9.89
C LYS A 193 -13.61 -2.83 -9.66
N ARG A 194 -13.83 -4.14 -9.86
CA ARG A 194 -15.14 -4.77 -9.68
C ARG A 194 -15.53 -4.91 -8.20
N VAL A 195 -14.65 -5.48 -7.40
CA VAL A 195 -14.90 -5.75 -5.97
C VAL A 195 -14.84 -4.44 -5.17
N GLY A 196 -13.84 -3.61 -5.41
CA GLY A 196 -13.67 -2.32 -4.74
C GLY A 196 -14.84 -1.36 -5.01
N GLY A 197 -15.35 -1.31 -6.25
CA GLY A 197 -16.53 -0.50 -6.57
C GLY A 197 -17.80 -0.94 -5.83
N LYS A 198 -18.00 -2.25 -5.64
CA LYS A 198 -19.10 -2.79 -4.83
C LYS A 198 -18.87 -2.50 -3.33
N SER A 199 -17.65 -2.70 -2.86
CA SER A 199 -17.26 -2.39 -1.47
C SER A 199 -17.57 -0.94 -1.13
N ALA A 200 -17.13 0.02 -1.95
CA ALA A 200 -17.39 1.44 -1.77
C ALA A 200 -18.88 1.77 -1.65
N LYS A 201 -19.71 1.15 -2.50
CA LYS A 201 -21.17 1.33 -2.44
C LYS A 201 -21.75 0.88 -1.10
N TYR A 202 -21.34 -0.31 -0.62
CA TYR A 202 -21.87 -0.85 0.63
C TYR A 202 -21.30 -0.14 1.86
N VAL A 203 -20.06 0.33 1.84
CA VAL A 203 -19.48 1.17 2.89
C VAL A 203 -20.25 2.49 3.03
N LEU A 204 -20.61 3.14 1.91
CA LEU A 204 -21.45 4.34 1.95
C LEU A 204 -22.84 4.06 2.55
N LEU A 205 -23.46 2.92 2.19
CA LEU A 205 -24.73 2.51 2.76
C LEU A 205 -24.61 2.25 4.28
N GLN A 206 -23.54 1.58 4.70
CA GLN A 206 -23.22 1.35 6.11
C GLN A 206 -23.09 2.67 6.86
N GLN A 207 -22.37 3.67 6.33
CA GLN A 207 -22.23 4.98 6.96
C GLN A 207 -23.58 5.71 7.10
N GLN A 208 -24.47 5.59 6.11
CA GLN A 208 -25.81 6.14 6.20
C GLN A 208 -26.62 5.48 7.32
N LYS A 209 -26.50 4.14 7.46
CA LYS A 209 -27.20 3.39 8.50
C LYS A 209 -26.64 3.65 9.89
N ILE A 210 -25.31 3.81 10.03
CA ILE A 210 -24.69 4.28 11.29
C ILE A 210 -25.31 5.62 11.71
N GLY A 211 -25.34 6.61 10.81
CA GLY A 211 -25.90 7.91 11.12
C GLY A 211 -27.39 7.86 11.51
N GLN A 212 -28.19 6.94 10.94
CA GLN A 212 -29.58 6.73 11.35
C GLN A 212 -29.67 6.14 12.77
N THR A 213 -28.85 5.13 13.07
CA THR A 213 -28.79 4.48 14.39
C THR A 213 -28.33 5.46 15.48
N GLU A 214 -27.24 6.21 15.21
CA GLU A 214 -26.73 7.22 16.14
C GLU A 214 -27.74 8.34 16.38
N GLY A 215 -28.42 8.81 15.31
CA GLY A 215 -29.48 9.83 15.43
C GLY A 215 -30.65 9.35 16.29
N TYR A 216 -31.11 8.11 16.10
CA TYR A 216 -32.18 7.54 16.92
C TYR A 216 -31.74 7.39 18.39
N ILE A 217 -30.54 6.88 18.66
CA ILE A 217 -29.98 6.78 20.02
C ILE A 217 -29.96 8.17 20.68
N GLN A 218 -29.49 9.19 19.99
CA GLN A 218 -29.41 10.55 20.50
C GLN A 218 -30.79 11.12 20.79
N GLU A 219 -31.77 10.87 19.92
CA GLU A 219 -33.17 11.29 20.12
C GLU A 219 -33.76 10.62 21.35
N MET A 220 -33.60 9.31 21.49
CA MET A 220 -34.10 8.56 22.66
C MET A 220 -33.42 8.97 23.96
N MET A 221 -32.09 9.23 23.94
CA MET A 221 -31.39 9.75 25.12
C MET A 221 -31.92 11.13 25.56
N ASN A 222 -32.13 12.03 24.62
CA ASN A 222 -32.68 13.36 24.91
C ASN A 222 -34.14 13.30 25.37
N GLY A 223 -34.95 12.40 24.77
CA GLY A 223 -36.34 12.18 25.05
C GLY A 223 -36.65 11.19 26.18
N GLN A 224 -35.62 10.66 26.88
CA GLN A 224 -35.77 9.55 27.82
C GLN A 224 -36.81 9.80 28.93
N LYS A 225 -36.95 11.05 29.39
CA LYS A 225 -37.98 11.42 30.36
C LYS A 225 -39.40 11.23 29.81
N VAL A 226 -39.58 11.58 28.53
CA VAL A 226 -40.90 11.46 27.86
C VAL A 226 -41.22 9.99 27.65
N VAL A 227 -40.27 9.19 27.15
CA VAL A 227 -40.42 7.74 26.97
C VAL A 227 -40.85 7.08 28.28
N LYS A 228 -40.21 7.44 29.40
CA LYS A 228 -40.54 6.91 30.74
C LYS A 228 -41.92 7.32 31.23
N VAL A 229 -42.30 8.60 31.08
CA VAL A 229 -43.59 9.11 31.55
C VAL A 229 -44.75 8.46 30.79
N PHE A 230 -44.56 8.17 29.50
CA PHE A 230 -45.60 7.57 28.67
C PHE A 230 -45.50 6.04 28.57
N CYS A 231 -44.58 5.40 29.33
CA CYS A 231 -44.33 3.94 29.31
C CYS A 231 -44.14 3.38 27.91
N HIS A 232 -43.37 4.11 27.08
CA HIS A 232 -43.18 3.81 25.66
C HIS A 232 -41.87 3.03 25.37
N GLU A 233 -41.25 2.40 26.38
CA GLU A 233 -39.98 1.73 26.29
C GLU A 233 -39.98 0.57 25.30
N GLU A 234 -41.01 -0.27 25.32
CA GLU A 234 -41.09 -1.44 24.47
C GLU A 234 -41.24 -1.06 22.98
N ALA A 235 -42.01 -0.02 22.67
CA ALA A 235 -42.14 0.49 21.33
C ALA A 235 -40.83 1.10 20.85
N SER A 236 -40.13 1.88 21.69
CA SER A 236 -38.81 2.44 21.36
C SER A 236 -37.75 1.37 21.14
N LYS A 237 -37.83 0.24 21.86
CA LYS A 237 -36.94 -0.92 21.59
C LYS A 237 -37.25 -1.57 20.24
N ALA A 238 -38.53 -1.78 19.92
CA ALA A 238 -38.92 -2.37 18.63
C ALA A 238 -38.47 -1.52 17.44
N ASP A 239 -38.61 -0.19 17.52
CA ASP A 239 -38.14 0.75 16.52
C ASP A 239 -36.59 0.72 16.39
N PHE A 240 -35.90 0.63 17.54
CA PHE A 240 -34.43 0.49 17.55
C PHE A 240 -33.98 -0.81 16.88
N ASP A 241 -34.64 -1.92 17.17
CA ASP A 241 -34.31 -3.23 16.62
C ASP A 241 -34.42 -3.21 15.08
N GLU A 242 -35.47 -2.60 14.50
CA GLU A 242 -35.61 -2.46 13.04
C GLU A 242 -34.45 -1.64 12.43
N ILE A 243 -34.10 -0.51 13.06
CA ILE A 243 -33.00 0.34 12.60
C ILE A 243 -31.66 -0.39 12.71
N ASN A 244 -31.45 -1.10 13.83
CA ASN A 244 -30.21 -1.86 14.09
C ASN A 244 -30.06 -3.06 13.16
N ASP A 245 -31.13 -3.78 12.85
CA ASP A 245 -31.12 -4.88 11.89
C ASP A 245 -30.76 -4.38 10.48
N ALA A 246 -31.32 -3.24 10.07
CA ALA A 246 -30.95 -2.62 8.80
C ALA A 246 -29.48 -2.18 8.76
N PHE A 247 -28.92 -1.72 9.89
CA PHE A 247 -27.51 -1.41 10.03
C PHE A 247 -26.65 -2.67 10.02
N CYS A 248 -27.05 -3.73 10.72
CA CYS A 248 -26.38 -5.03 10.74
C CYS A 248 -26.24 -5.62 9.34
N ASP A 249 -27.33 -5.62 8.56
CA ASP A 249 -27.34 -6.07 7.17
C ASP A 249 -26.38 -5.25 6.27
N ALA A 250 -26.43 -3.93 6.40
CA ALA A 250 -25.54 -3.05 5.63
C ALA A 250 -24.06 -3.27 5.99
N SER A 251 -23.76 -3.41 7.29
CA SER A 251 -22.42 -3.70 7.81
C SER A 251 -21.89 -5.05 7.35
N THR A 252 -22.72 -6.08 7.40
CA THR A 252 -22.37 -7.43 6.95
C THR A 252 -22.01 -7.43 5.46
N ARG A 253 -22.79 -6.75 4.62
CA ARG A 253 -22.50 -6.63 3.17
C ARG A 253 -21.24 -5.82 2.91
N ALA A 254 -21.05 -4.69 3.61
CA ALA A 254 -19.85 -3.86 3.48
C ALA A 254 -18.58 -4.64 3.85
N ASN A 255 -18.57 -5.28 5.02
CA ASN A 255 -17.45 -6.08 5.51
C ASN A 255 -17.16 -7.29 4.61
N ARG A 256 -18.19 -7.96 4.09
CA ARG A 256 -18.01 -9.07 3.15
C ARG A 256 -17.21 -8.66 1.92
N TYR A 257 -17.57 -7.56 1.25
CA TYR A 257 -16.85 -7.10 0.06
C TYR A 257 -15.47 -6.51 0.41
N ALA A 258 -15.33 -5.82 1.52
CA ALA A 258 -14.04 -5.26 1.96
C ALA A 258 -13.03 -6.39 2.25
N ASN A 259 -13.44 -7.40 3.02
CA ASN A 259 -12.56 -8.49 3.46
C ASN A 259 -12.28 -9.53 2.38
N MET A 260 -13.06 -9.59 1.29
CA MET A 260 -12.79 -10.50 0.16
C MET A 260 -11.63 -10.06 -0.72
N LEU A 261 -11.30 -8.76 -0.75
CA LEU A 261 -10.32 -8.23 -1.70
C LEU A 261 -8.91 -8.79 -1.46
N MET A 262 -8.42 -8.73 -0.22
CA MET A 262 -7.05 -9.17 0.11
C MET A 262 -6.81 -10.66 -0.17
N PRO A 263 -7.70 -11.61 0.26
CA PRO A 263 -7.55 -13.01 -0.10
C PRO A 263 -7.57 -13.27 -1.61
N ILE A 264 -8.40 -12.56 -2.37
CA ILE A 264 -8.44 -12.72 -3.84
C ILE A 264 -7.11 -12.26 -4.45
N MET A 265 -6.58 -11.09 -4.04
CA MET A 265 -5.30 -10.59 -4.52
C MET A 265 -4.16 -11.56 -4.21
N PHE A 266 -4.13 -12.10 -2.99
CA PHE A 266 -3.14 -13.09 -2.57
C PHE A 266 -3.20 -14.38 -3.45
N ASN A 267 -4.40 -14.88 -3.70
CA ASN A 267 -4.57 -16.08 -4.55
C ASN A 267 -4.19 -15.83 -6.01
N ILE A 268 -4.52 -14.65 -6.58
CA ILE A 268 -4.05 -14.30 -7.93
C ILE A 268 -2.51 -14.27 -7.95
N GLY A 269 -1.85 -13.71 -6.92
CA GLY A 269 -0.39 -13.72 -6.78
C GLY A 269 0.19 -15.13 -6.73
N ASN A 270 -0.44 -16.05 -6.01
CA ASN A 270 -0.03 -17.46 -5.96
C ASN A 270 -0.22 -18.18 -7.30
N ILE A 271 -1.33 -17.95 -7.99
CA ILE A 271 -1.56 -18.50 -9.34
C ILE A 271 -0.49 -17.98 -10.31
N MET A 272 -0.20 -16.68 -10.29
CA MET A 272 0.87 -16.09 -11.09
C MET A 272 2.23 -16.74 -10.80
N TYR A 273 2.56 -16.96 -9.53
CA TYR A 273 3.79 -17.64 -9.13
C TYR A 273 3.89 -19.04 -9.74
N VAL A 274 2.82 -19.84 -9.69
CA VAL A 274 2.78 -21.18 -10.28
C VAL A 274 2.90 -21.13 -11.80
N LEU A 275 2.20 -20.21 -12.47
CA LEU A 275 2.28 -20.04 -13.92
C LEU A 275 3.69 -19.62 -14.38
N VAL A 276 4.32 -18.72 -13.62
CA VAL A 276 5.72 -18.31 -13.87
C VAL A 276 6.68 -19.49 -13.67
N ALA A 277 6.48 -20.32 -12.63
CA ALA A 277 7.29 -21.51 -12.41
C ALA A 277 7.18 -22.51 -13.56
N ILE A 278 5.96 -22.78 -14.03
CA ILE A 278 5.70 -23.69 -15.15
C ILE A 278 6.33 -23.14 -16.45
N LEU A 279 6.01 -21.89 -16.83
CA LEU A 279 6.53 -21.28 -18.05
C LEU A 279 8.05 -21.12 -17.99
N GLY A 280 8.60 -20.69 -16.85
CA GLY A 280 10.03 -20.57 -16.65
C GLY A 280 10.75 -21.91 -16.70
N GLY A 281 10.16 -22.98 -16.15
CA GLY A 281 10.67 -24.35 -16.27
C GLY A 281 10.67 -24.84 -17.72
N VAL A 282 9.62 -24.57 -18.48
CA VAL A 282 9.56 -24.89 -19.93
C VAL A 282 10.65 -24.13 -20.70
N LEU A 283 10.80 -22.82 -20.47
CA LEU A 283 11.83 -22.02 -21.12
C LEU A 283 13.26 -22.53 -20.80
N LEU A 284 13.46 -22.97 -19.56
CA LEU A 284 14.74 -23.52 -19.11
C LEU A 284 15.07 -24.87 -19.76
N THR A 285 14.08 -25.77 -19.85
CA THR A 285 14.29 -27.14 -20.37
C THR A 285 14.33 -27.19 -21.90
N THR A 286 13.56 -26.36 -22.59
CA THR A 286 13.51 -26.31 -24.05
C THR A 286 14.66 -25.50 -24.68
N GLY A 287 15.39 -24.72 -23.89
CA GLY A 287 16.42 -23.81 -24.40
C GLY A 287 15.87 -22.71 -25.32
N PHE A 288 14.55 -22.42 -25.22
CA PHE A 288 13.92 -21.42 -26.07
C PHE A 288 14.50 -20.03 -25.82
N VAL A 289 14.69 -19.25 -26.91
CA VAL A 289 15.29 -17.93 -26.86
C VAL A 289 14.51 -17.04 -25.86
N ASN A 290 15.17 -16.62 -24.81
CA ASN A 290 14.66 -15.72 -23.81
C ASN A 290 15.07 -14.27 -24.13
N PRO A 291 14.22 -13.48 -24.81
CA PRO A 291 14.51 -12.06 -25.02
C PRO A 291 14.52 -11.35 -23.66
N SER A 292 15.67 -10.86 -23.27
CA SER A 292 15.87 -10.11 -22.03
C SER A 292 16.65 -8.84 -22.35
N LEU A 293 16.51 -7.84 -21.48
CA LEU A 293 17.28 -6.60 -21.63
C LEU A 293 18.79 -6.89 -21.48
N SER A 294 19.15 -7.83 -20.60
CA SER A 294 20.53 -8.29 -20.41
C SER A 294 21.12 -8.89 -21.70
N TYR A 295 20.34 -9.69 -22.43
CA TYR A 295 20.77 -10.25 -23.74
C TYR A 295 20.98 -9.16 -24.80
N VAL A 296 20.04 -8.20 -24.88
CA VAL A 296 20.15 -7.07 -25.84
C VAL A 296 21.38 -6.22 -25.54
N VAL A 297 21.63 -5.90 -24.28
CA VAL A 297 22.82 -5.12 -23.86
C VAL A 297 24.10 -5.91 -24.13
N GLY A 298 24.13 -7.20 -23.79
CA GLY A 298 25.29 -8.08 -24.07
C GLY A 298 25.58 -8.19 -25.57
N LYS A 299 24.56 -8.26 -26.42
CA LYS A 299 24.70 -8.27 -27.88
C LYS A 299 25.29 -6.95 -28.41
N LEU A 300 24.87 -5.82 -27.86
CA LEU A 300 25.42 -4.49 -28.21
C LEU A 300 26.89 -4.34 -27.79
N GLN A 301 27.27 -4.96 -26.66
CA GLN A 301 28.63 -4.92 -26.13
C GLN A 301 29.57 -6.03 -26.71
N GLY A 302 29.06 -6.91 -27.57
CA GLY A 302 29.83 -8.05 -28.12
C GLY A 302 30.09 -9.17 -27.09
N THR A 303 29.46 -9.15 -25.94
CA THR A 303 29.63 -10.13 -24.84
C THR A 303 28.39 -11.01 -24.65
N ALA A 304 27.49 -11.09 -25.66
CA ALA A 304 26.26 -11.85 -25.58
C ALA A 304 26.55 -13.33 -25.33
N GLY A 305 26.25 -13.79 -24.11
CA GLY A 305 26.12 -15.20 -23.76
C GLY A 305 24.89 -15.85 -24.38
N ALA A 306 24.64 -17.12 -24.07
CA ALA A 306 23.45 -17.82 -24.54
C ALA A 306 22.16 -17.11 -24.11
N ALA A 307 21.23 -16.91 -25.03
CA ALA A 307 19.91 -16.32 -24.77
C ALA A 307 18.98 -17.32 -24.05
N VAL A 308 19.49 -18.03 -23.05
CA VAL A 308 18.77 -19.07 -22.31
C VAL A 308 18.57 -18.61 -20.87
N LEU A 309 17.40 -18.91 -20.29
CA LEU A 309 17.10 -18.61 -18.91
C LEU A 309 17.95 -19.50 -17.98
N ALA A 310 18.66 -18.90 -17.02
CA ALA A 310 19.40 -19.64 -16.00
C ALA A 310 18.49 -20.00 -14.81
N ILE A 311 18.81 -21.10 -14.09
CA ILE A 311 18.05 -21.53 -12.89
C ILE A 311 18.02 -20.40 -11.82
N GLY A 312 19.18 -19.76 -11.57
CA GLY A 312 19.28 -18.65 -10.62
C GLY A 312 18.35 -17.48 -10.98
N ALA A 313 18.28 -17.14 -12.27
CA ALA A 313 17.39 -16.12 -12.77
C ALA A 313 15.92 -16.49 -12.58
N LEU A 314 15.54 -17.76 -12.79
CA LEU A 314 14.15 -18.22 -12.54
C LEU A 314 13.78 -18.12 -11.06
N VAL A 315 14.65 -18.55 -10.15
CA VAL A 315 14.41 -18.44 -8.69
C VAL A 315 14.24 -16.98 -8.27
N THR A 316 15.09 -16.11 -8.76
CA THR A 316 14.96 -14.65 -8.54
C THR A 316 13.66 -14.12 -9.07
N TYR A 317 13.29 -14.52 -10.27
CA TYR A 317 12.05 -14.10 -10.92
C TYR A 317 10.81 -14.52 -10.12
N LEU A 318 10.79 -15.74 -9.59
CA LEU A 318 9.72 -16.25 -8.73
C LEU A 318 9.56 -15.41 -7.44
N ASN A 319 10.68 -15.06 -6.78
CA ASN A 319 10.65 -14.20 -5.61
C ASN A 319 10.14 -12.79 -5.96
N MET A 320 10.58 -12.23 -7.08
CA MET A 320 10.11 -10.93 -7.55
C MET A 320 8.63 -10.93 -7.92
N THR A 321 8.11 -12.01 -8.49
CA THR A 321 6.68 -12.15 -8.78
C THR A 321 5.84 -12.05 -7.50
N LYS A 322 6.25 -12.70 -6.41
CA LYS A 322 5.57 -12.58 -5.11
C LYS A 322 5.64 -11.17 -4.55
N GLN A 323 6.82 -10.57 -4.58
CA GLN A 323 7.03 -9.20 -4.08
C GLN A 323 6.20 -8.20 -4.89
N PHE A 324 6.17 -8.33 -6.20
CA PHE A 324 5.40 -7.48 -7.11
C PHE A 324 3.90 -7.59 -6.84
N ALA A 325 3.36 -8.83 -6.79
CA ALA A 325 1.97 -9.08 -6.49
C ALA A 325 1.54 -8.56 -5.11
N GLY A 326 2.42 -8.74 -4.09
CA GLY A 326 2.20 -8.22 -2.74
C GLY A 326 2.08 -6.70 -2.70
N ASN A 327 2.99 -5.98 -3.38
CA ASN A 327 2.95 -4.51 -3.43
C ASN A 327 1.74 -3.97 -4.20
N ILE A 328 1.33 -4.63 -5.31
CA ILE A 328 0.10 -4.28 -6.03
C ILE A 328 -1.13 -4.49 -5.12
N GLY A 329 -1.16 -5.58 -4.35
CA GLY A 329 -2.20 -5.83 -3.35
C GLY A 329 -2.29 -4.74 -2.29
N GLN A 330 -1.16 -4.29 -1.75
CA GLN A 330 -1.10 -3.19 -0.77
C GLN A 330 -1.63 -1.86 -1.35
N VAL A 331 -1.20 -1.49 -2.56
CA VAL A 331 -1.69 -0.28 -3.25
C VAL A 331 -3.20 -0.36 -3.50
N SER A 332 -3.70 -1.55 -3.87
CA SER A 332 -5.14 -1.77 -4.04
C SER A 332 -5.92 -1.61 -2.74
N GLY A 333 -5.35 -2.07 -1.60
CA GLY A 333 -5.93 -1.89 -0.26
C GLY A 333 -5.99 -0.43 0.16
N LEU A 334 -4.92 0.34 -0.07
CA LEU A 334 -4.89 1.78 0.22
C LEU A 334 -5.93 2.56 -0.58
N SER A 335 -6.17 2.19 -1.84
CA SER A 335 -7.20 2.82 -2.68
C SER A 335 -8.61 2.65 -2.10
N LEU A 336 -8.88 1.55 -1.39
CA LEU A 336 -10.16 1.29 -0.73
C LEU A 336 -10.37 2.15 0.51
N ILE A 337 -9.32 2.40 1.29
CA ILE A 337 -9.37 3.25 2.49
C ILE A 337 -9.66 4.71 2.11
N HIS A 338 -9.16 5.17 0.96
CA HIS A 338 -9.41 6.53 0.49
C HIS A 338 -10.81 6.77 -0.11
N ILE A 339 -11.56 5.71 -0.44
CA ILE A 339 -12.93 5.80 -0.94
C ILE A 339 -13.94 5.84 0.20
#